data_6b55684ac31983e630a5a6dbf1439987
#
_entry.id   6b55684ac31983e630a5a6dbf1439987
#
_cell.length_a   1.000
_cell.length_b   1.000
_cell.length_c   1.000
_cell.angle_alpha   90.00
_cell.angle_beta   90.00
_cell.angle_gamma   90.00
#
_symmetry.space_group_name_H-M   'P 1'
#
loop_
_entity.id
_entity.type
_entity.pdbx_description
1 polymer ?
#
loop_
_entity_poly.entity_id
_entity_poly.type
_entity_poly.pdbx_seq_one_letter_code
_entity_poly.pdbx_strand_id
1 'polypeptide(L)'
;MRGPHSQRLGGALECALILALAAAPAMAADTLATNPTDLSVTVYRAPDRSSGSMVLAALGGFALISETRTVHLAAGTSRLRFEGVADGIEPASAIVTGLPDGVLEKNREGALLSPSALLASALDKPVTLLRTDKKTGKLSRVAGTLRSEAGGGVVFETAEGIEALRCSGLAETFSFAGVADLVATPTLSVRVRSAEPVTRIVTLSYLARGFDWAADYRATVSADGKTLDLGAWVTLANGNGVGFPSARAQMVAGRVNRESGEVEPLDLGGPILAQCWPRGTTSDRPDILQVGLASPLGAAGESDFAIAQSARAFAPMAMQAITAVAGKKVEQEELGDLKLYRVPDRTTVASRQSKQVRLLDRSGIPVTLVYGADIAAGETRAPAPASRLLRTMNTRANHLGLPLPSGHIVVFAARGGEDLLLNESGLRDLAVDEELEINLGDAPDVQVTAAEVDHVNRVEISNAHSTEVRFELRLRLPEGGRVVHADHTVGTKNGRPIFRLTLPANETVTLRYQTQPITG
;
A
#
# COMPACT_ATOMS: atom_id res chain seq x y z
N MET A 1 -10.77 115.92 -7.41
CA MET A 1 -11.09 115.55 -8.80
C MET A 1 -10.75 114.13 -9.06
N ARG A 2 -11.69 113.34 -9.45
CA ARG A 2 -11.68 112.07 -10.18
C ARG A 2 -10.68 110.98 -9.75
N GLY A 3 -11.23 109.90 -9.17
CA GLY A 3 -10.65 108.58 -9.14
C GLY A 3 -10.55 107.92 -10.52
N PRO A 4 -9.97 106.74 -10.67
CA PRO A 4 -10.80 105.59 -10.94
C PRO A 4 -10.30 104.18 -10.42
N HIS A 5 -11.28 103.35 -10.31
CA HIS A 5 -11.40 101.92 -10.59
C HIS A 5 -10.30 100.94 -10.25
N SER A 6 -10.61 100.15 -9.22
CA SER A 6 -10.03 98.83 -8.94
C SER A 6 -10.74 97.76 -9.75
N GLN A 7 -9.96 96.93 -10.53
CA GLN A 7 -10.45 95.68 -11.07
C GLN A 7 -9.91 94.54 -10.20
N ARG A 8 -10.84 93.77 -9.64
CA ARG A 8 -10.58 92.48 -8.95
C ARG A 8 -10.52 91.39 -9.99
N LEU A 9 -9.35 90.69 -10.10
CA LEU A 9 -9.25 89.42 -10.79
C LEU A 9 -9.50 88.32 -9.75
N GLY A 10 -10.59 87.58 -9.91
CA GLY A 10 -10.90 86.34 -9.18
C GLY A 10 -10.19 85.18 -9.85
N GLY A 11 -9.24 84.59 -9.15
CA GLY A 11 -8.65 83.34 -9.56
C GLY A 11 -9.43 82.20 -8.95
N ALA A 12 -10.11 81.42 -9.74
CA ALA A 12 -10.73 80.16 -9.33
C ALA A 12 -9.67 79.09 -9.23
N LEU A 13 -9.49 78.60 -8.04
CA LEU A 13 -8.59 77.44 -7.73
C LEU A 13 -9.42 76.20 -7.94
N GLU A 14 -9.30 75.51 -9.10
CA GLU A 14 -9.87 74.17 -9.33
C GLU A 14 -9.03 73.14 -8.57
N CYS A 15 -9.53 72.64 -7.44
CA CYS A 15 -9.03 71.46 -6.77
C CYS A 15 -9.47 70.22 -7.56
N ALA A 16 -8.57 69.70 -8.41
CA ALA A 16 -8.70 68.38 -9.00
C ALA A 16 -8.50 67.30 -7.92
N LEU A 17 -9.61 66.73 -7.44
CA LEU A 17 -9.60 65.60 -6.51
C LEU A 17 -9.23 64.34 -7.29
N ILE A 18 -7.95 63.94 -7.27
CA ILE A 18 -7.50 62.67 -7.83
C ILE A 18 -7.99 61.57 -6.86
N LEU A 19 -9.10 60.93 -7.25
CA LEU A 19 -9.57 59.68 -6.59
C LEU A 19 -8.58 58.58 -6.96
N ALA A 20 -7.59 58.30 -6.11
CA ALA A 20 -6.79 57.09 -6.18
C ALA A 20 -7.72 55.91 -5.83
N LEU A 21 -8.26 55.23 -6.85
CA LEU A 21 -8.86 53.91 -6.68
C LEU A 21 -7.77 52.99 -6.17
N ALA A 22 -7.73 52.75 -4.85
CA ALA A 22 -6.98 51.65 -4.28
C ALA A 22 -7.59 50.38 -4.85
N ALA A 23 -6.92 49.75 -5.83
CA ALA A 23 -7.27 48.42 -6.29
C ALA A 23 -7.17 47.47 -5.10
N ALA A 24 -8.30 47.13 -4.50
CA ALA A 24 -8.34 46.04 -3.55
C ALA A 24 -7.72 44.78 -4.21
N PRO A 25 -6.88 44.00 -3.53
CA PRO A 25 -6.35 42.78 -4.08
C PRO A 25 -7.55 41.92 -4.50
N ALA A 26 -7.68 41.66 -5.81
CA ALA A 26 -8.72 40.80 -6.33
C ALA A 26 -8.51 39.42 -5.65
N MET A 27 -9.47 39.04 -4.83
CA MET A 27 -9.50 37.68 -4.24
C MET A 27 -9.45 36.71 -5.42
N ALA A 28 -8.52 35.75 -5.38
CA ALA A 28 -8.43 34.73 -6.41
C ALA A 28 -9.77 33.98 -6.49
N ALA A 29 -10.38 33.94 -7.68
CA ALA A 29 -11.64 33.22 -7.86
C ALA A 29 -11.41 31.73 -7.64
N ASP A 30 -12.16 31.11 -6.74
CA ASP A 30 -12.15 29.64 -6.56
C ASP A 30 -12.84 28.98 -7.74
N THR A 31 -12.13 28.04 -8.37
CA THR A 31 -12.64 27.26 -9.50
C THR A 31 -12.50 25.78 -9.20
N LEU A 32 -13.58 25.04 -9.36
CA LEU A 32 -13.60 23.59 -9.19
C LEU A 32 -13.40 22.90 -10.54
N ALA A 33 -12.43 21.98 -10.63
CA ALA A 33 -12.30 21.09 -11.76
C ALA A 33 -13.46 20.06 -11.77
N THR A 34 -13.95 19.71 -12.97
CA THR A 34 -14.99 18.68 -13.11
C THR A 34 -14.50 17.31 -12.59
N ASN A 35 -15.42 16.36 -12.46
CA ASN A 35 -15.06 14.97 -12.23
C ASN A 35 -14.17 14.44 -13.38
N PRO A 36 -13.25 13.48 -13.10
CA PRO A 36 -12.41 12.91 -14.14
C PRO A 36 -13.21 12.29 -15.29
N THR A 37 -12.87 12.64 -16.52
CA THR A 37 -13.44 12.05 -17.75
C THR A 37 -12.61 10.87 -18.24
N ASP A 38 -11.32 10.86 -17.94
CA ASP A 38 -10.40 9.74 -18.17
C ASP A 38 -9.50 9.56 -16.96
N LEU A 39 -9.25 8.29 -16.59
CA LEU A 39 -8.56 7.94 -15.36
C LEU A 39 -7.65 6.73 -15.58
N SER A 40 -6.40 6.86 -15.16
CA SER A 40 -5.40 5.79 -15.17
C SER A 40 -4.77 5.64 -13.78
N VAL A 41 -4.62 4.41 -13.32
CA VAL A 41 -4.00 4.07 -12.04
C VAL A 41 -2.94 3.01 -12.29
N THR A 42 -1.66 3.38 -12.18
CA THR A 42 -0.52 2.47 -12.32
C THR A 42 0.07 2.21 -10.95
N VAL A 43 -0.07 0.99 -10.44
CA VAL A 43 0.34 0.62 -9.09
C VAL A 43 1.70 -0.06 -9.11
N TYR A 44 2.61 0.46 -8.30
CA TYR A 44 3.95 -0.05 -8.06
C TYR A 44 3.97 -0.85 -6.76
N ARG A 45 4.52 -2.04 -6.82
CA ARG A 45 4.63 -2.94 -5.67
C ARG A 45 5.59 -2.38 -4.61
N ALA A 46 5.29 -2.63 -3.35
CA ALA A 46 6.21 -2.33 -2.26
C ALA A 46 7.57 -3.04 -2.49
N PRO A 47 8.72 -2.35 -2.30
CA PRO A 47 10.05 -2.90 -2.58
C PRO A 47 10.35 -4.20 -1.83
N ASP A 48 9.83 -4.32 -0.61
CA ASP A 48 10.06 -5.45 0.30
C ASP A 48 8.87 -6.41 0.37
N ARG A 49 7.96 -6.34 -0.62
CA ARG A 49 6.82 -7.24 -0.72
C ARG A 49 7.29 -8.68 -0.87
N SER A 50 7.05 -9.47 0.17
CA SER A 50 7.20 -10.92 0.17
C SER A 50 5.87 -11.61 -0.20
N SER A 51 5.80 -12.92 -0.03
CA SER A 51 4.58 -13.70 -0.18
C SER A 51 3.53 -13.48 0.92
N GLY A 52 3.78 -12.57 1.87
CA GLY A 52 2.87 -12.28 2.98
C GLY A 52 1.62 -11.50 2.56
N SER A 53 0.59 -11.53 3.41
CA SER A 53 -0.67 -10.84 3.22
C SER A 53 -0.49 -9.31 3.15
N MET A 54 -1.35 -8.64 2.37
CA MET A 54 -1.45 -7.19 2.33
C MET A 54 -2.41 -6.70 3.41
N VAL A 55 -1.95 -5.75 4.22
CA VAL A 55 -2.78 -5.06 5.21
C VAL A 55 -3.21 -3.72 4.63
N LEU A 56 -4.51 -3.53 4.35
CA LEU A 56 -5.04 -2.32 3.70
C LEU A 56 -4.70 -1.01 4.43
N ALA A 57 -4.55 -1.06 5.76
CA ALA A 57 -4.17 0.11 6.56
C ALA A 57 -2.66 0.44 6.49
N ALA A 58 -1.82 -0.46 5.93
CA ALA A 58 -0.37 -0.33 5.92
C ALA A 58 0.23 -0.86 4.60
N LEU A 59 -0.24 -0.34 3.47
CA LEU A 59 0.28 -0.68 2.15
C LEU A 59 1.56 0.09 1.88
N GLY A 60 2.64 -0.63 1.56
CA GLY A 60 3.98 -0.07 1.35
C GLY A 60 4.30 0.34 -0.09
N GLY A 61 3.41 0.06 -1.03
CA GLY A 61 3.55 0.47 -2.42
C GLY A 61 2.96 1.86 -2.69
N PHE A 62 2.96 2.26 -3.95
CA PHE A 62 2.43 3.55 -4.39
C PHE A 62 1.78 3.44 -5.77
N ALA A 63 1.04 4.47 -6.17
CA ALA A 63 0.47 4.55 -7.51
C ALA A 63 0.84 5.86 -8.21
N LEU A 64 1.03 5.80 -9.52
CA LEU A 64 0.95 6.95 -10.41
C LEU A 64 -0.50 7.03 -10.90
N ILE A 65 -1.15 8.13 -10.56
CA ILE A 65 -2.53 8.41 -10.96
C ILE A 65 -2.50 9.53 -11.97
N SER A 66 -3.21 9.35 -13.09
CA SER A 66 -3.40 10.39 -14.10
C SER A 66 -4.88 10.52 -14.41
N GLU A 67 -5.38 11.74 -14.33
CA GLU A 67 -6.79 12.05 -14.51
C GLU A 67 -6.97 13.29 -15.40
N THR A 68 -7.89 13.18 -16.36
CA THR A 68 -8.24 14.26 -17.27
C THR A 68 -9.53 14.91 -16.79
N ARG A 69 -9.52 16.23 -16.63
CA ARG A 69 -10.67 17.02 -16.15
C ARG A 69 -10.88 18.26 -17.01
N THR A 70 -12.08 18.77 -17.03
CA THR A 70 -12.38 20.09 -17.64
C THR A 70 -12.34 21.16 -16.57
N VAL A 71 -11.73 22.30 -16.88
CA VAL A 71 -11.63 23.45 -15.99
C VAL A 71 -12.11 24.71 -16.70
N HIS A 72 -12.77 25.61 -15.95
CA HIS A 72 -13.24 26.89 -16.42
C HIS A 72 -12.49 28.00 -15.67
N LEU A 73 -11.53 28.63 -16.31
CA LEU A 73 -10.73 29.69 -15.71
C LEU A 73 -11.27 31.05 -16.03
N ALA A 74 -11.40 31.94 -15.04
CA ALA A 74 -11.65 33.34 -15.23
C ALA A 74 -10.37 34.07 -15.65
N ALA A 75 -10.51 35.27 -16.22
CA ALA A 75 -9.36 36.17 -16.42
C ALA A 75 -8.74 36.56 -15.08
N GLY A 76 -7.41 36.64 -15.03
CA GLY A 76 -6.66 36.93 -13.80
C GLY A 76 -6.14 35.70 -13.11
N THR A 77 -5.98 35.76 -11.79
CA THR A 77 -5.48 34.67 -10.95
C THR A 77 -6.66 33.91 -10.36
N SER A 78 -6.65 32.57 -10.49
CA SER A 78 -7.66 31.68 -9.94
C SER A 78 -7.00 30.60 -9.07
N ARG A 79 -7.71 30.15 -8.03
CA ARG A 79 -7.39 28.95 -7.26
C ARG A 79 -8.20 27.79 -7.85
N LEU A 80 -7.54 26.91 -8.57
CA LEU A 80 -8.14 25.73 -9.17
C LEU A 80 -8.06 24.55 -8.21
N ARG A 81 -9.19 23.91 -7.89
CA ARG A 81 -9.30 22.80 -6.95
C ARG A 81 -9.60 21.49 -7.66
N PHE A 82 -8.83 20.46 -7.35
CA PHE A 82 -9.02 19.08 -7.79
C PHE A 82 -9.50 18.27 -6.59
N GLU A 83 -10.80 18.12 -6.45
CA GLU A 83 -11.38 17.31 -5.37
C GLU A 83 -11.36 15.81 -5.71
N GLY A 84 -11.29 14.97 -4.68
CA GLY A 84 -11.29 13.51 -4.80
C GLY A 84 -9.95 12.93 -5.28
N VAL A 85 -8.83 13.62 -5.05
CA VAL A 85 -7.49 13.03 -5.21
C VAL A 85 -7.24 11.97 -4.12
N ALA A 86 -6.24 11.10 -4.30
CA ALA A 86 -5.90 10.11 -3.27
C ALA A 86 -5.51 10.77 -1.95
N ASP A 87 -5.87 10.15 -0.81
CA ASP A 87 -5.45 10.63 0.52
C ASP A 87 -3.92 10.67 0.65
N GLY A 88 -3.25 9.67 0.10
CA GLY A 88 -1.80 9.55 0.08
C GLY A 88 -1.09 10.34 -1.02
N ILE A 89 -1.75 11.33 -1.67
CA ILE A 89 -1.11 12.16 -2.69
C ILE A 89 0.18 12.81 -2.17
N GLU A 90 1.20 12.80 -3.03
CA GLU A 90 2.45 13.54 -2.83
C GLU A 90 2.41 14.84 -3.64
N PRO A 91 2.15 16.00 -3.02
CA PRO A 91 1.93 17.25 -3.75
C PRO A 91 3.12 17.67 -4.61
N ALA A 92 4.34 17.37 -4.16
CA ALA A 92 5.57 17.66 -4.91
C ALA A 92 5.60 16.96 -6.28
N SER A 93 5.03 15.74 -6.36
CA SER A 93 4.97 14.95 -7.59
C SER A 93 3.87 15.40 -8.56
N ALA A 94 2.92 16.22 -8.09
CA ALA A 94 1.77 16.59 -8.90
C ALA A 94 2.17 17.51 -10.07
N ILE A 95 1.76 17.12 -11.26
CA ILE A 95 1.97 17.85 -12.52
C ILE A 95 0.60 18.10 -13.14
N VAL A 96 0.30 19.34 -13.48
CA VAL A 96 -0.91 19.71 -14.23
C VAL A 96 -0.48 20.22 -15.60
N THR A 97 -0.93 19.57 -16.64
CA THR A 97 -0.70 19.96 -18.04
C THR A 97 -1.97 20.48 -18.67
N GLY A 98 -1.86 21.26 -19.76
CA GLY A 98 -3.01 21.85 -20.47
C GLY A 98 -3.46 23.22 -19.93
N LEU A 99 -2.80 23.77 -18.93
CA LEU A 99 -3.04 25.14 -18.44
C LEU A 99 -2.32 26.17 -19.31
N PRO A 100 -2.88 27.40 -19.53
CA PRO A 100 -2.28 28.42 -20.35
C PRO A 100 -0.88 28.84 -19.91
N ASP A 101 -0.74 29.24 -18.64
CA ASP A 101 0.51 29.78 -18.07
C ASP A 101 1.17 28.83 -17.04
N GLY A 102 0.71 27.55 -16.98
CA GLY A 102 1.18 26.58 -16.02
C GLY A 102 0.67 26.82 -14.60
N VAL A 103 1.38 26.23 -13.62
CA VAL A 103 1.02 26.28 -12.20
C VAL A 103 1.98 27.21 -11.47
N LEU A 104 1.45 28.18 -10.73
CA LEU A 104 2.21 29.13 -9.91
C LEU A 104 2.50 28.60 -8.50
N GLU A 105 1.56 27.84 -7.92
CA GLU A 105 1.63 27.32 -6.55
C GLU A 105 0.76 26.07 -6.44
N LYS A 106 1.18 25.12 -5.62
CA LYS A 106 0.45 23.88 -5.32
C LYS A 106 0.28 23.74 -3.81
N ASN A 107 -0.95 23.45 -3.36
CA ASN A 107 -1.28 23.20 -1.97
C ASN A 107 -2.13 21.93 -1.85
N ARG A 108 -1.80 21.08 -0.89
CA ARG A 108 -2.67 19.99 -0.47
C ARG A 108 -3.60 20.50 0.63
N GLU A 109 -4.88 20.44 0.41
CA GLU A 109 -5.87 20.70 1.43
C GLU A 109 -6.12 19.39 2.18
N GLY A 110 -5.39 19.23 3.29
CA GLY A 110 -5.34 17.95 4.01
C GLY A 110 -6.31 17.86 5.20
N ALA A 111 -6.92 18.97 5.61
CA ALA A 111 -7.83 18.99 6.74
C ALA A 111 -9.23 18.49 6.30
N LEU A 112 -9.44 17.18 6.42
CA LEU A 112 -10.73 16.55 6.10
C LEU A 112 -11.78 16.87 7.15
N LEU A 113 -13.00 17.09 6.70
CA LEU A 113 -14.15 17.34 7.57
C LEU A 113 -14.43 16.12 8.44
N SER A 114 -14.21 16.27 9.73
CA SER A 114 -14.48 15.27 10.75
C SER A 114 -14.90 15.96 12.05
N PRO A 115 -15.54 15.28 12.99
CA PRO A 115 -15.87 15.88 14.30
C PRO A 115 -14.65 16.44 15.03
N SER A 116 -13.51 15.75 15.00
CA SER A 116 -12.26 16.21 15.59
C SER A 116 -11.66 17.41 14.85
N ALA A 117 -11.69 17.40 13.51
CA ALA A 117 -11.22 18.52 12.71
C ALA A 117 -12.10 19.78 12.90
N LEU A 118 -13.43 19.61 13.01
CA LEU A 118 -14.34 20.72 13.34
C LEU A 118 -13.99 21.33 14.70
N LEU A 119 -13.78 20.50 15.73
CA LEU A 119 -13.38 20.98 17.05
C LEU A 119 -12.03 21.70 17.00
N ALA A 120 -11.03 21.10 16.34
CA ALA A 120 -9.70 21.70 16.16
C ALA A 120 -9.77 23.05 15.42
N SER A 121 -10.55 23.13 14.35
CA SER A 121 -10.72 24.37 13.58
C SER A 121 -11.48 25.47 14.29
N ALA A 122 -12.26 25.11 15.32
CA ALA A 122 -13.09 26.02 16.11
C ALA A 122 -12.43 26.45 17.42
N LEU A 123 -11.20 26.02 17.71
CA LEU A 123 -10.46 26.49 18.87
C LEU A 123 -10.33 28.01 18.86
N ASP A 124 -10.53 28.62 20.01
CA ASP A 124 -10.55 30.08 20.24
C ASP A 124 -11.60 30.85 19.39
N LYS A 125 -12.56 30.12 18.82
CA LYS A 125 -13.64 30.70 18.03
C LYS A 125 -15.00 30.53 18.72
N PRO A 126 -15.97 31.42 18.40
CA PRO A 126 -17.33 31.30 18.94
C PRO A 126 -18.03 30.07 18.35
N VAL A 127 -18.64 29.29 19.22
CA VAL A 127 -19.50 28.15 18.88
C VAL A 127 -20.76 28.17 19.69
N THR A 128 -21.78 27.43 19.30
CA THR A 128 -23.03 27.28 20.01
C THR A 128 -23.16 25.87 20.57
N LEU A 129 -23.31 25.73 21.87
CA LEU A 129 -23.61 24.46 22.52
C LEU A 129 -25.13 24.28 22.64
N LEU A 130 -25.65 23.18 22.10
CA LEU A 130 -27.04 22.76 22.22
C LEU A 130 -27.14 21.81 23.43
N ARG A 131 -27.93 22.20 24.44
CA ARG A 131 -28.16 21.41 25.64
C ARG A 131 -29.62 21.03 25.80
N THR A 132 -29.88 19.84 26.29
CA THR A 132 -31.23 19.39 26.66
C THR A 132 -31.41 19.51 28.15
N ASP A 133 -32.43 20.25 28.57
CA ASP A 133 -32.81 20.37 30.01
C ASP A 133 -33.40 19.03 30.49
N LYS A 134 -32.86 18.47 31.58
CA LYS A 134 -33.23 17.15 32.09
C LYS A 134 -34.68 17.08 32.61
N LYS A 135 -35.23 18.20 33.08
CA LYS A 135 -36.56 18.21 33.70
C LYS A 135 -37.66 18.44 32.68
N THR A 136 -37.39 19.27 31.68
CA THR A 136 -38.38 19.72 30.69
C THR A 136 -38.23 19.09 29.32
N GLY A 137 -37.08 18.46 29.02
CA GLY A 137 -36.73 17.98 27.67
C GLY A 137 -36.48 19.09 26.65
N LYS A 138 -36.51 20.35 27.10
CA LYS A 138 -36.37 21.52 26.21
C LYS A 138 -34.91 21.72 25.80
N LEU A 139 -34.69 21.98 24.51
CA LEU A 139 -33.39 22.36 23.98
C LEU A 139 -33.11 23.84 24.29
N SER A 140 -31.94 24.13 24.87
CA SER A 140 -31.37 25.45 25.06
C SER A 140 -30.11 25.62 24.22
N ARG A 141 -29.84 26.85 23.79
CA ARG A 141 -28.64 27.24 23.05
C ARG A 141 -27.78 28.14 23.93
N VAL A 142 -26.53 27.75 24.12
CA VAL A 142 -25.54 28.51 24.90
C VAL A 142 -24.42 28.91 23.95
N ALA A 143 -24.24 30.21 23.74
CA ALA A 143 -23.14 30.73 22.95
C ALA A 143 -21.89 30.85 23.84
N GLY A 144 -20.71 30.54 23.26
CA GLY A 144 -19.45 30.67 23.97
C GLY A 144 -18.26 30.40 23.06
N THR A 145 -17.07 30.43 23.61
CA THR A 145 -15.81 30.17 22.90
C THR A 145 -15.29 28.79 23.24
N LEU A 146 -14.92 28.03 22.24
CA LEU A 146 -14.32 26.71 22.44
C LEU A 146 -12.88 26.87 22.90
N ARG A 147 -12.55 26.29 24.04
CA ARG A 147 -11.20 26.17 24.59
C ARG A 147 -10.85 24.70 24.71
N SER A 148 -9.59 24.33 24.50
CA SER A 148 -9.15 22.94 24.58
C SER A 148 -8.08 22.78 25.64
N GLU A 149 -8.07 21.64 26.29
CA GLU A 149 -7.01 21.21 27.19
C GLU A 149 -6.07 20.23 26.48
N ALA A 150 -4.78 20.23 26.83
CA ALA A 150 -3.75 19.33 26.30
C ALA A 150 -4.07 17.83 26.51
N GLY A 151 -5.04 17.48 27.34
CA GLY A 151 -5.48 16.11 27.60
C GLY A 151 -6.66 15.63 26.76
N GLY A 152 -7.08 16.39 25.74
CA GLY A 152 -8.16 16.00 24.82
C GLY A 152 -9.58 16.31 25.35
N GLY A 153 -9.74 16.98 26.49
CA GLY A 153 -11.01 17.49 26.98
C GLY A 153 -11.42 18.78 26.25
N VAL A 154 -12.72 19.09 26.26
CA VAL A 154 -13.24 20.35 25.75
C VAL A 154 -13.62 21.25 26.91
N VAL A 155 -13.03 22.44 26.95
CA VAL A 155 -13.39 23.55 27.84
C VAL A 155 -14.19 24.55 27.01
N PHE A 156 -15.27 25.03 27.57
CA PHE A 156 -16.20 25.96 26.96
C PHE A 156 -16.36 27.22 27.81
N GLU A 157 -15.94 28.34 27.25
CA GLU A 157 -16.03 29.64 27.92
C GLU A 157 -17.30 30.36 27.52
N THR A 158 -18.15 30.68 28.49
CA THR A 158 -19.42 31.39 28.33
C THR A 158 -19.36 32.76 28.99
N ALA A 159 -20.39 33.57 28.84
CA ALA A 159 -20.52 34.84 29.56
C ALA A 159 -20.60 34.65 31.10
N GLU A 160 -20.97 33.46 31.56
CA GLU A 160 -21.15 33.11 32.97
C GLU A 160 -19.89 32.50 33.59
N GLY A 161 -18.88 32.16 32.76
CA GLY A 161 -17.62 31.58 33.18
C GLY A 161 -17.11 30.44 32.31
N ILE A 162 -16.06 29.77 32.78
CA ILE A 162 -15.41 28.67 32.08
C ILE A 162 -15.99 27.33 32.57
N GLU A 163 -16.44 26.50 31.67
CA GLU A 163 -17.02 25.20 31.98
C GLU A 163 -16.20 24.08 31.30
N ALA A 164 -15.84 23.04 32.08
CA ALA A 164 -15.50 21.76 31.51
C ALA A 164 -16.80 21.08 31.04
N LEU A 165 -16.85 20.58 29.83
CA LEU A 165 -18.04 19.91 29.28
C LEU A 165 -18.38 18.69 30.15
N ARG A 166 -19.53 18.72 30.81
CA ARG A 166 -20.00 17.65 31.71
C ARG A 166 -20.90 16.68 30.96
N CYS A 167 -20.76 15.40 31.26
CA CYS A 167 -21.70 14.40 30.79
C CYS A 167 -23.02 14.53 31.54
N SER A 168 -24.00 15.11 30.87
CA SER A 168 -25.35 15.25 31.44
C SER A 168 -26.17 13.96 31.35
N GLY A 169 -25.73 12.99 30.57
CA GLY A 169 -26.49 11.79 30.16
C GLY A 169 -27.58 12.08 29.14
N LEU A 170 -27.66 13.32 28.65
CA LEU A 170 -28.53 13.75 27.55
C LEU A 170 -27.67 14.20 26.37
N ALA A 171 -28.26 14.19 25.17
CA ALA A 171 -27.57 14.63 23.97
C ALA A 171 -27.17 16.11 24.07
N GLU A 172 -25.88 16.38 23.95
CA GLU A 172 -25.30 17.72 23.81
C GLU A 172 -24.50 17.77 22.51
N THR A 173 -24.63 18.85 21.77
CA THR A 173 -24.01 18.98 20.44
C THR A 173 -23.46 20.38 20.23
N PHE A 174 -22.24 20.50 19.73
CA PHE A 174 -21.72 21.76 19.25
C PHE A 174 -22.26 22.07 17.86
N SER A 175 -22.67 23.31 17.67
CA SER A 175 -23.03 23.87 16.36
C SER A 175 -21.98 24.91 15.98
N PHE A 176 -21.43 24.77 14.80
CA PHE A 176 -20.37 25.61 14.25
C PHE A 176 -20.99 26.55 13.19
N ALA A 177 -20.51 27.79 13.12
CA ALA A 177 -20.99 28.76 12.14
C ALA A 177 -20.57 28.44 10.68
N GLY A 178 -19.56 27.61 10.53
CA GLY A 178 -19.04 27.17 9.24
C GLY A 178 -17.99 26.07 9.42
N VAL A 179 -17.53 25.53 8.31
CA VAL A 179 -16.52 24.45 8.29
C VAL A 179 -15.09 24.98 8.08
N ALA A 180 -14.92 26.31 8.02
CA ALA A 180 -13.66 27.00 7.73
C ALA A 180 -12.99 26.42 6.44
N ASP A 181 -11.71 26.00 6.55
CA ASP A 181 -10.94 25.44 5.43
C ASP A 181 -11.03 23.90 5.35
N LEU A 182 -12.01 23.29 6.06
CA LEU A 182 -12.19 21.84 6.00
C LEU A 182 -12.86 21.42 4.70
N VAL A 183 -12.33 20.36 4.09
CA VAL A 183 -12.82 19.80 2.83
C VAL A 183 -13.48 18.44 3.06
N ALA A 184 -14.55 18.16 2.31
CA ALA A 184 -15.26 16.88 2.42
C ALA A 184 -14.45 15.70 1.86
N THR A 185 -13.58 15.97 0.88
CA THR A 185 -12.73 14.99 0.22
C THR A 185 -11.31 15.54 0.08
N PRO A 186 -10.27 14.69 0.04
CA PRO A 186 -8.90 15.13 -0.21
C PRO A 186 -8.83 15.98 -1.48
N THR A 187 -8.22 17.14 -1.38
CA THR A 187 -8.21 18.15 -2.43
C THR A 187 -6.78 18.65 -2.68
N LEU A 188 -6.39 18.70 -3.94
CA LEU A 188 -5.22 19.43 -4.39
C LEU A 188 -5.70 20.77 -4.97
N SER A 189 -5.18 21.89 -4.45
CA SER A 189 -5.42 23.19 -5.04
C SER A 189 -4.16 23.74 -5.70
N VAL A 190 -4.33 24.39 -6.85
CA VAL A 190 -3.24 25.03 -7.57
C VAL A 190 -3.63 26.47 -7.90
N ARG A 191 -2.66 27.38 -7.78
CA ARG A 191 -2.85 28.75 -8.23
C ARG A 191 -2.41 28.87 -9.68
N VAL A 192 -3.32 29.38 -10.52
CA VAL A 192 -3.14 29.51 -11.96
C VAL A 192 -3.47 30.92 -12.42
N ARG A 193 -2.93 31.34 -13.57
CA ARG A 193 -3.26 32.60 -14.21
C ARG A 193 -3.80 32.33 -15.60
N SER A 194 -4.78 33.13 -16.02
CA SER A 194 -5.27 33.17 -17.40
C SER A 194 -5.45 34.60 -17.84
N ALA A 195 -5.01 34.94 -19.04
CA ALA A 195 -5.20 36.29 -19.59
C ALA A 195 -6.67 36.62 -19.90
N GLU A 196 -7.43 35.59 -20.25
CA GLU A 196 -8.85 35.69 -20.63
C GLU A 196 -9.64 34.52 -20.03
N PRO A 197 -10.99 34.64 -19.94
CA PRO A 197 -11.81 33.49 -19.54
C PRO A 197 -11.67 32.35 -20.55
N VAL A 198 -11.36 31.14 -20.06
CA VAL A 198 -11.10 30.00 -20.93
C VAL A 198 -11.56 28.69 -20.32
N THR A 199 -12.09 27.81 -21.17
CA THR A 199 -12.34 26.41 -20.81
C THR A 199 -11.23 25.57 -21.39
N ARG A 200 -10.60 24.70 -20.54
CA ARG A 200 -9.51 23.81 -20.92
C ARG A 200 -9.73 22.41 -20.41
N ILE A 201 -9.23 21.46 -21.17
CA ILE A 201 -9.04 20.09 -20.71
C ILE A 201 -7.63 20.03 -20.14
N VAL A 202 -7.51 19.63 -18.88
CA VAL A 202 -6.25 19.51 -18.16
C VAL A 202 -6.03 18.07 -17.74
N THR A 203 -4.77 17.65 -17.66
CA THR A 203 -4.39 16.36 -17.07
C THR A 203 -3.60 16.61 -15.81
N LEU A 204 -4.11 16.10 -14.69
CA LEU A 204 -3.41 16.04 -13.41
C LEU A 204 -2.78 14.65 -13.28
N SER A 205 -1.46 14.60 -13.12
CA SER A 205 -0.72 13.36 -12.84
C SER A 205 0.03 13.51 -11.51
N TYR A 206 -0.05 12.51 -10.64
CA TYR A 206 0.58 12.56 -9.32
C TYR A 206 0.89 11.17 -8.78
N LEU A 207 1.88 11.10 -7.89
CA LEU A 207 2.15 9.91 -7.09
C LEU A 207 1.30 9.93 -5.81
N ALA A 208 0.86 8.75 -5.40
CA ALA A 208 0.11 8.57 -4.16
C ALA A 208 0.53 7.29 -3.44
N ARG A 209 0.70 7.37 -2.12
CA ARG A 209 0.92 6.22 -1.24
C ARG A 209 -0.39 5.50 -0.92
N GLY A 210 -0.28 4.37 -0.24
CA GLY A 210 -1.45 3.59 0.19
C GLY A 210 -2.04 2.73 -0.92
N PHE A 211 -1.22 2.34 -1.88
CA PHE A 211 -1.52 1.34 -2.90
C PHE A 211 -0.51 0.21 -2.82
N ASP A 212 -0.89 -0.98 -3.24
CA ASP A 212 0.02 -2.09 -3.42
C ASP A 212 -0.61 -3.16 -4.32
N TRP A 213 0.18 -4.15 -4.73
CA TRP A 213 -0.32 -5.32 -5.41
C TRP A 213 0.53 -6.55 -5.14
N ALA A 214 -0.06 -7.72 -5.28
CA ALA A 214 0.60 -9.01 -5.15
C ALA A 214 0.07 -9.98 -6.19
N ALA A 215 0.87 -10.99 -6.52
CA ALA A 215 0.41 -12.13 -7.29
C ALA A 215 0.09 -13.31 -6.35
N ASP A 216 -1.01 -13.99 -6.63
CA ASP A 216 -1.45 -15.18 -5.92
C ASP A 216 -1.57 -16.33 -6.92
N TYR A 217 -0.95 -17.46 -6.62
CA TYR A 217 -0.88 -18.62 -7.48
C TYR A 217 -1.60 -19.80 -6.85
N ARG A 218 -2.33 -20.55 -7.66
CA ARG A 218 -2.82 -21.87 -7.34
C ARG A 218 -2.23 -22.88 -8.30
N ALA A 219 -1.55 -23.87 -7.77
CA ALA A 219 -0.95 -24.97 -8.51
C ALA A 219 -1.63 -26.28 -8.13
N THR A 220 -2.04 -27.09 -9.12
CA THR A 220 -2.61 -28.42 -8.86
C THR A 220 -1.74 -29.46 -9.58
N VAL A 221 -1.09 -30.33 -8.81
CA VAL A 221 -0.26 -31.41 -9.32
C VAL A 221 -1.13 -32.59 -9.71
N SER A 222 -0.92 -33.13 -10.90
CA SER A 222 -1.61 -34.32 -11.39
C SER A 222 -1.38 -35.56 -10.51
N ALA A 223 -2.27 -36.53 -10.59
CA ALA A 223 -2.20 -37.73 -9.76
C ALA A 223 -0.91 -38.55 -9.97
N ASP A 224 -0.31 -38.50 -11.16
CA ASP A 224 0.94 -39.15 -11.51
C ASP A 224 2.20 -38.31 -11.18
N GLY A 225 1.99 -37.07 -10.71
CA GLY A 225 3.07 -36.15 -10.34
C GLY A 225 3.88 -35.57 -11.51
N LYS A 226 3.44 -35.77 -12.75
CA LYS A 226 4.23 -35.38 -13.94
C LYS A 226 3.83 -34.05 -14.55
N THR A 227 2.64 -33.57 -14.25
CA THR A 227 2.12 -32.30 -14.78
C THR A 227 1.53 -31.44 -13.66
N LEU A 228 1.46 -30.15 -13.94
CA LEU A 228 0.95 -29.11 -13.07
C LEU A 228 -0.03 -28.23 -13.82
N ASP A 229 -1.19 -27.95 -13.22
CA ASP A 229 -2.07 -26.86 -13.65
C ASP A 229 -1.78 -25.64 -12.80
N LEU A 230 -1.59 -24.49 -13.43
CA LEU A 230 -1.20 -23.24 -12.76
C LEU A 230 -2.18 -22.12 -13.10
N GLY A 231 -2.95 -21.68 -12.11
CA GLY A 231 -3.74 -20.45 -12.14
C GLY A 231 -3.04 -19.34 -11.38
N ALA A 232 -3.14 -18.11 -11.86
CA ALA A 232 -2.66 -16.95 -11.13
C ALA A 232 -3.61 -15.77 -11.22
N TRP A 233 -3.64 -14.99 -10.16
CA TRP A 233 -4.39 -13.74 -10.03
C TRP A 233 -3.44 -12.64 -9.56
N VAL A 234 -3.79 -11.40 -9.93
CA VAL A 234 -3.19 -10.20 -9.35
C VAL A 234 -4.20 -9.59 -8.40
N THR A 235 -3.79 -9.41 -7.17
CA THR A 235 -4.55 -8.70 -6.14
C THR A 235 -4.07 -7.25 -6.09
N LEU A 236 -4.91 -6.32 -6.54
CA LEU A 236 -4.69 -4.88 -6.50
C LEU A 236 -5.37 -4.31 -5.25
N ALA A 237 -4.63 -3.59 -4.41
CA ALA A 237 -5.11 -3.01 -3.17
C ALA A 237 -5.03 -1.48 -3.16
N ASN A 238 -6.09 -0.85 -2.66
CA ASN A 238 -6.18 0.58 -2.41
C ASN A 238 -6.61 0.82 -0.95
N GLY A 239 -5.74 1.35 -0.13
CA GLY A 239 -5.99 1.71 1.27
C GLY A 239 -6.56 3.12 1.46
N ASN A 240 -6.59 3.94 0.40
CA ASN A 240 -7.10 5.31 0.46
C ASN A 240 -8.63 5.34 0.64
N GLY A 241 -9.15 6.41 1.23
CA GLY A 241 -10.57 6.69 1.37
C GLY A 241 -11.25 7.08 0.05
N VAL A 242 -10.48 7.33 -1.01
CA VAL A 242 -10.98 7.67 -2.34
C VAL A 242 -10.84 6.46 -3.26
N GLY A 243 -11.88 6.21 -4.07
CA GLY A 243 -11.90 5.19 -5.11
C GLY A 243 -11.77 5.80 -6.51
N PHE A 244 -11.30 4.98 -7.46
CA PHE A 244 -11.05 5.38 -8.84
C PHE A 244 -11.94 4.56 -9.78
N PRO A 245 -13.13 5.06 -10.13
CA PRO A 245 -14.10 4.32 -10.95
C PRO A 245 -13.65 4.24 -12.41
N SER A 246 -13.91 3.11 -13.05
CA SER A 246 -13.64 2.91 -14.49
C SER A 246 -12.22 3.31 -14.93
N ALA A 247 -11.22 3.08 -14.08
CA ALA A 247 -9.84 3.39 -14.37
C ALA A 247 -9.19 2.38 -15.34
N ARG A 248 -8.23 2.83 -16.12
CA ARG A 248 -7.24 1.96 -16.74
C ARG A 248 -6.25 1.54 -15.65
N ALA A 249 -6.42 0.34 -15.13
CA ALA A 249 -5.57 -0.19 -14.07
C ALA A 249 -4.36 -0.92 -14.64
N GLN A 250 -3.20 -0.64 -14.08
CA GLN A 250 -1.92 -1.23 -14.46
C GLN A 250 -1.11 -1.54 -13.20
N MET A 251 -0.27 -2.57 -13.26
CA MET A 251 0.63 -2.96 -12.19
C MET A 251 2.05 -3.06 -12.72
N VAL A 252 3.02 -2.61 -11.94
CA VAL A 252 4.44 -2.65 -12.30
C VAL A 252 5.18 -3.53 -11.31
N ALA A 253 5.83 -4.59 -11.83
CA ALA A 253 6.78 -5.42 -11.10
C ALA A 253 8.21 -4.95 -11.34
N GLY A 254 9.07 -5.18 -10.38
CA GLY A 254 10.45 -4.71 -10.34
C GLY A 254 10.64 -3.60 -9.32
N ARG A 255 11.88 -3.22 -9.09
CA ARG A 255 12.23 -2.16 -8.14
C ARG A 255 12.41 -0.85 -8.88
N VAL A 256 11.64 0.16 -8.49
CA VAL A 256 11.88 1.54 -8.91
C VAL A 256 12.75 2.20 -7.86
N ASN A 257 13.90 2.72 -8.27
CA ASN A 257 14.71 3.53 -7.37
C ASN A 257 14.01 4.87 -7.19
N ARG A 258 13.67 5.21 -5.95
CA ARG A 258 12.89 6.38 -5.62
C ARG A 258 13.48 7.08 -4.40
N GLU A 259 13.75 8.36 -4.56
CA GLU A 259 14.10 9.26 -3.47
C GLU A 259 12.89 10.14 -3.17
N SER A 260 12.40 10.06 -1.95
CA SER A 260 11.27 10.89 -1.50
C SER A 260 11.78 12.22 -0.98
N GLY A 261 11.39 13.32 -1.63
CA GLY A 261 11.56 14.69 -1.11
C GLY A 261 10.36 15.17 -0.27
N GLU A 262 9.61 14.22 0.32
CA GLU A 262 8.40 14.55 1.07
C GLU A 262 8.73 15.18 2.41
N VAL A 263 7.98 16.25 2.74
CA VAL A 263 7.93 16.81 4.08
C VAL A 263 6.86 16.06 4.85
N GLU A 264 7.26 15.27 5.85
CA GLU A 264 6.31 14.61 6.74
C GLU A 264 5.60 15.66 7.59
N PRO A 265 4.25 15.59 7.72
CA PRO A 265 3.54 16.46 8.64
C PRO A 265 4.02 16.22 10.07
N LEU A 266 4.26 17.29 10.81
CA LEU A 266 4.55 17.19 12.23
C LEU A 266 3.31 16.63 12.94
N ASP A 267 3.42 15.47 13.55
CA ASP A 267 2.36 14.91 14.40
C ASP A 267 2.40 15.64 15.75
N LEU A 268 1.51 16.61 15.92
CA LEU A 268 1.40 17.42 17.15
C LEU A 268 0.55 16.74 18.24
N GLY A 269 0.21 15.49 18.09
CA GLY A 269 -0.59 14.74 19.07
C GLY A 269 -1.92 14.24 18.50
N GLY A 270 -2.59 13.39 19.27
CA GLY A 270 -3.83 12.74 18.88
C GLY A 270 -4.99 13.71 18.60
N PRO A 271 -6.09 13.22 17.99
CA PRO A 271 -7.24 14.03 17.64
C PRO A 271 -7.86 14.67 18.90
N ILE A 272 -8.28 15.93 18.76
CA ILE A 272 -9.08 16.59 19.80
C ILE A 272 -10.43 15.90 19.89
N LEU A 273 -10.74 15.35 21.05
CA LEU A 273 -11.98 14.65 21.31
C LEU A 273 -12.84 15.46 22.29
N ALA A 274 -14.12 15.66 21.96
CA ALA A 274 -15.08 16.19 22.92
C ALA A 274 -15.41 15.09 23.94
N GLN A 275 -14.76 15.14 25.10
CA GLN A 275 -15.05 14.25 26.23
C GLN A 275 -15.76 15.00 27.35
N CYS A 276 -16.73 14.35 27.95
CA CYS A 276 -17.37 14.87 29.13
C CYS A 276 -16.49 14.70 30.38
N TRP A 277 -16.69 15.56 31.36
CA TRP A 277 -16.02 15.48 32.66
C TRP A 277 -17.03 15.15 33.79
N PRO A 278 -16.72 14.29 34.75
CA PRO A 278 -15.51 13.45 34.85
C PRO A 278 -15.53 12.29 33.87
N ARG A 279 -14.33 11.83 33.47
CA ARG A 279 -14.18 10.73 32.55
C ARG A 279 -14.84 9.46 33.10
N GLY A 280 -15.59 8.77 32.27
CA GLY A 280 -16.07 7.41 32.55
C GLY A 280 -17.37 7.27 33.36
N THR A 281 -18.17 8.34 33.56
CA THR A 281 -19.35 8.26 34.42
C THR A 281 -20.69 8.03 33.74
N THR A 282 -20.75 7.89 32.43
CA THR A 282 -22.01 7.75 31.70
C THR A 282 -22.18 6.41 30.96
N SER A 283 -21.22 5.49 31.09
CA SER A 283 -21.29 4.17 30.49
C SER A 283 -21.21 3.09 31.56
N ASP A 284 -22.15 2.18 31.58
CA ASP A 284 -22.10 0.94 32.37
C ASP A 284 -21.00 -0.03 31.87
N ARG A 285 -20.16 0.44 30.93
CA ARG A 285 -19.02 -0.30 30.35
C ARG A 285 -17.75 0.54 30.43
N PRO A 286 -17.04 0.54 31.56
CA PRO A 286 -15.77 1.26 31.72
C PRO A 286 -14.63 0.74 30.84
N ASP A 287 -14.77 -0.46 30.26
CA ASP A 287 -13.67 -1.23 29.67
C ASP A 287 -13.39 -0.86 28.20
N ILE A 288 -14.28 -0.15 27.53
CA ILE A 288 -14.12 0.17 26.08
C ILE A 288 -13.17 1.35 25.84
N LEU A 289 -12.93 2.18 26.86
CA LEU A 289 -12.07 3.37 26.74
C LEU A 289 -10.58 3.14 27.06
N GLN A 290 -10.20 1.97 27.55
CA GLN A 290 -8.78 1.68 27.88
C GLN A 290 -7.96 1.07 26.74
N VAL A 291 -8.56 0.73 25.61
CA VAL A 291 -7.84 0.08 24.48
C VAL A 291 -7.07 1.06 23.60
N GLY A 292 -7.18 2.35 23.82
CA GLY A 292 -6.62 3.40 22.96
C GLY A 292 -5.35 4.11 23.43
N LEU A 293 -4.84 3.87 24.63
CA LEU A 293 -3.70 4.63 25.17
C LEU A 293 -2.64 3.73 25.82
N ALA A 294 -2.13 2.74 25.09
CA ALA A 294 -0.86 2.12 25.42
C ALA A 294 0.25 2.85 24.65
N SER A 295 0.86 3.82 25.31
CA SER A 295 2.13 4.39 24.87
C SER A 295 3.23 3.32 24.91
N PRO A 296 4.11 3.24 23.89
CA PRO A 296 5.26 2.37 23.93
C PRO A 296 6.42 3.10 24.60
N LEU A 297 6.53 3.00 25.91
CA LEU A 297 7.77 3.31 26.63
C LEU A 297 7.95 2.32 27.79
N GLY A 298 8.86 1.41 27.52
CA GLY A 298 9.64 0.51 28.29
C GLY A 298 9.39 0.35 29.79
N ALA A 299 9.11 -0.91 30.18
CA ALA A 299 9.74 -1.55 31.34
C ALA A 299 9.52 -3.05 31.22
N ALA A 300 10.63 -3.80 31.28
CA ALA A 300 10.61 -5.23 31.40
C ALA A 300 9.91 -5.67 32.69
N GLY A 301 8.96 -6.59 32.57
CA GLY A 301 8.28 -7.23 33.68
C GLY A 301 7.52 -8.44 33.12
N GLU A 302 8.08 -9.62 33.36
CA GLU A 302 7.42 -10.89 33.10
C GLU A 302 6.07 -10.93 33.80
N SER A 303 4.99 -11.08 33.06
CA SER A 303 3.75 -11.65 33.54
C SER A 303 3.02 -12.30 32.37
N ASP A 304 2.75 -13.59 32.57
CA ASP A 304 1.96 -14.47 31.73
C ASP A 304 0.65 -13.81 31.26
N PHE A 305 0.64 -13.31 30.06
CA PHE A 305 -0.60 -13.08 29.31
C PHE A 305 -0.83 -14.31 28.42
N ALA A 306 -1.64 -15.23 28.91
CA ALA A 306 -2.32 -16.19 28.05
C ALA A 306 -3.09 -15.39 27.00
N ILE A 307 -2.49 -15.22 25.82
CA ILE A 307 -3.19 -14.78 24.62
C ILE A 307 -4.20 -15.88 24.33
N ALA A 308 -5.45 -15.63 24.70
CA ALA A 308 -6.56 -16.36 24.08
C ALA A 308 -6.49 -16.06 22.60
N GLN A 309 -5.78 -16.92 21.87
CA GLN A 309 -5.91 -17.03 20.43
C GLN A 309 -7.37 -17.40 20.17
N SER A 310 -8.20 -16.40 19.94
CA SER A 310 -9.39 -16.60 19.14
C SER A 310 -8.91 -17.02 17.76
N ALA A 311 -8.72 -18.32 17.59
CA ALA A 311 -8.72 -18.95 16.29
C ALA A 311 -10.08 -18.60 15.67
N ARG A 312 -10.16 -17.46 14.98
CA ARG A 312 -11.14 -17.29 13.93
C ARG A 312 -10.76 -18.33 12.91
N ALA A 313 -11.42 -19.47 12.99
CA ALA A 313 -11.51 -20.39 11.90
C ALA A 313 -11.84 -19.55 10.67
N PHE A 314 -10.89 -19.43 9.75
CA PHE A 314 -11.21 -19.08 8.38
C PHE A 314 -12.14 -20.19 7.92
N ALA A 315 -13.43 -19.94 7.95
CA ALA A 315 -14.36 -20.75 7.20
C ALA A 315 -13.82 -20.70 5.76
N PRO A 316 -13.57 -21.85 5.11
CA PRO A 316 -13.26 -21.84 3.70
C PRO A 316 -14.43 -21.12 3.05
N MET A 317 -14.19 -19.95 2.45
CA MET A 317 -15.15 -19.38 1.54
C MET A 317 -15.40 -20.48 0.51
N ALA A 318 -16.58 -21.05 0.55
CA ALA A 318 -17.06 -21.94 -0.49
C ALA A 318 -16.84 -21.19 -1.79
N MET A 319 -15.85 -21.62 -2.54
CA MET A 319 -15.57 -21.13 -3.89
C MET A 319 -16.79 -21.56 -4.69
N GLN A 320 -17.81 -20.68 -4.74
CA GLN A 320 -18.83 -20.79 -5.75
C GLN A 320 -18.08 -20.91 -7.07
N ALA A 321 -18.32 -21.98 -7.79
CA ALA A 321 -17.83 -22.18 -9.13
C ALA A 321 -18.22 -20.93 -9.93
N ILE A 322 -17.28 -19.99 -10.07
CA ILE A 322 -17.43 -18.86 -10.95
C ILE A 322 -17.42 -19.49 -12.33
N THR A 323 -18.60 -19.62 -12.90
CA THR A 323 -18.77 -19.97 -14.32
C THR A 323 -17.81 -19.09 -15.08
N ALA A 324 -16.84 -19.70 -15.75
CA ALA A 324 -15.80 -19.01 -16.51
C ALA A 324 -16.47 -18.24 -17.65
N VAL A 325 -16.88 -17.01 -17.37
CA VAL A 325 -16.98 -16.01 -18.42
C VAL A 325 -15.55 -15.86 -18.91
N ALA A 326 -15.33 -16.08 -20.20
CA ALA A 326 -14.04 -15.91 -20.87
C ALA A 326 -13.61 -14.45 -20.73
N GLY A 327 -13.14 -14.07 -19.56
CA GLY A 327 -12.62 -12.75 -19.23
C GLY A 327 -11.28 -12.58 -19.90
N LYS A 328 -11.05 -11.42 -20.50
CA LYS A 328 -9.76 -11.04 -21.01
C LYS A 328 -8.72 -11.14 -19.90
N LYS A 329 -7.57 -11.77 -20.22
CA LYS A 329 -6.44 -11.91 -19.29
C LYS A 329 -5.65 -10.59 -19.23
N VAL A 330 -4.94 -10.37 -18.14
CA VAL A 330 -3.97 -9.27 -18.02
C VAL A 330 -2.94 -9.36 -19.14
N GLU A 331 -2.71 -8.26 -19.84
CA GLU A 331 -1.70 -8.13 -20.89
C GLU A 331 -0.39 -7.66 -20.27
N GLN A 332 0.73 -8.23 -20.71
CA GLN A 332 2.05 -7.90 -20.21
C GLN A 332 2.87 -7.17 -21.25
N GLU A 333 3.59 -6.13 -20.83
CA GLU A 333 4.53 -5.36 -21.65
C GLU A 333 5.86 -5.19 -20.92
N GLU A 334 6.94 -5.00 -21.67
CA GLU A 334 8.24 -4.66 -21.11
C GLU A 334 8.39 -3.13 -20.97
N LEU A 335 8.90 -2.70 -19.81
CA LEU A 335 9.19 -1.32 -19.50
C LEU A 335 10.66 -1.24 -18.99
N GLY A 336 11.61 -1.42 -19.89
CA GLY A 336 13.01 -1.62 -19.51
C GLY A 336 13.16 -2.87 -18.62
N ASP A 337 13.81 -2.73 -17.48
CA ASP A 337 13.96 -3.83 -16.50
C ASP A 337 12.68 -4.10 -15.69
N LEU A 338 11.65 -3.28 -15.84
CA LEU A 338 10.37 -3.44 -15.19
C LEU A 338 9.41 -4.22 -16.08
N LYS A 339 8.42 -4.87 -15.46
CA LYS A 339 7.34 -5.57 -16.16
C LYS A 339 6.01 -4.90 -15.87
N LEU A 340 5.32 -4.48 -16.91
CA LEU A 340 4.02 -3.82 -16.84
C LEU A 340 2.92 -4.84 -17.13
N TYR A 341 1.95 -4.93 -16.23
CA TYR A 341 0.77 -5.79 -16.35
C TYR A 341 -0.46 -4.90 -16.48
N ARG A 342 -1.14 -4.94 -17.63
CA ARG A 342 -2.34 -4.14 -17.91
C ARG A 342 -3.60 -4.98 -17.69
N VAL A 343 -4.55 -4.42 -16.98
CA VAL A 343 -5.92 -4.96 -16.94
C VAL A 343 -6.60 -4.57 -18.25
N PRO A 344 -7.07 -5.52 -19.07
CA PRO A 344 -7.58 -5.22 -20.41
C PRO A 344 -8.80 -4.30 -20.41
N ASP A 345 -9.68 -4.47 -19.45
CA ASP A 345 -10.91 -3.70 -19.33
C ASP A 345 -10.78 -2.64 -18.23
N ARG A 346 -11.43 -1.49 -18.43
CA ARG A 346 -11.54 -0.49 -17.37
C ARG A 346 -12.14 -1.10 -16.13
N THR A 347 -11.54 -0.83 -15.00
CA THR A 347 -11.96 -1.42 -13.73
C THR A 347 -12.02 -0.36 -12.63
N THR A 348 -12.89 -0.57 -11.66
CA THR A 348 -12.95 0.29 -10.48
C THR A 348 -11.91 -0.18 -9.47
N VAL A 349 -11.02 0.73 -9.08
CA VAL A 349 -10.11 0.59 -7.95
C VAL A 349 -10.80 1.23 -6.74
N ALA A 350 -11.59 0.42 -6.03
CA ALA A 350 -12.44 0.94 -4.95
C ALA A 350 -11.63 1.36 -3.72
N SER A 351 -12.19 2.31 -2.94
CA SER A 351 -11.56 2.77 -1.70
C SER A 351 -11.55 1.67 -0.63
N ARG A 352 -10.46 1.55 0.11
CA ARG A 352 -10.27 0.60 1.24
C ARG A 352 -10.64 -0.84 0.87
N GLN A 353 -10.31 -1.24 -0.35
CA GLN A 353 -10.61 -2.56 -0.87
C GLN A 353 -9.45 -3.14 -1.67
N SER A 354 -9.51 -4.44 -1.88
CA SER A 354 -8.67 -5.16 -2.84
C SER A 354 -9.53 -5.79 -3.92
N LYS A 355 -8.95 -5.96 -5.09
CA LYS A 355 -9.58 -6.58 -6.25
C LYS A 355 -8.64 -7.59 -6.87
N GLN A 356 -9.16 -8.76 -7.18
CA GLN A 356 -8.40 -9.78 -7.89
C GLN A 356 -8.77 -9.81 -9.37
N VAL A 357 -7.75 -9.87 -10.22
CA VAL A 357 -7.87 -10.00 -11.67
C VAL A 357 -7.03 -11.17 -12.13
N ARG A 358 -7.58 -12.02 -13.01
CA ARG A 358 -6.87 -13.19 -13.53
C ARG A 358 -5.64 -12.78 -14.33
N LEU A 359 -4.47 -13.29 -13.95
CA LEU A 359 -3.20 -13.09 -14.64
C LEU A 359 -2.97 -14.19 -15.69
N LEU A 360 -3.06 -15.45 -15.28
CA LEU A 360 -2.85 -16.60 -16.16
C LEU A 360 -3.70 -17.80 -15.73
N ASP A 361 -3.82 -18.73 -16.67
CA ASP A 361 -4.44 -20.04 -16.49
C ASP A 361 -3.78 -20.99 -17.49
N ARG A 362 -3.01 -21.94 -17.00
CA ARG A 362 -2.22 -22.89 -17.78
C ARG A 362 -2.40 -24.30 -17.24
N SER A 363 -2.60 -25.25 -18.14
CA SER A 363 -2.78 -26.65 -17.78
C SER A 363 -1.72 -27.52 -18.45
N GLY A 364 -1.45 -28.67 -17.82
CA GLY A 364 -0.55 -29.68 -18.39
C GLY A 364 0.90 -29.25 -18.44
N ILE A 365 1.37 -28.37 -17.56
CA ILE A 365 2.76 -27.92 -17.47
C ILE A 365 3.62 -29.13 -17.05
N PRO A 366 4.59 -29.59 -17.86
CA PRO A 366 5.44 -30.71 -17.48
C PRO A 366 6.34 -30.32 -16.29
N VAL A 367 6.38 -31.16 -15.26
CA VAL A 367 7.19 -30.93 -14.06
C VAL A 367 8.03 -32.15 -13.71
N THR A 368 9.13 -31.90 -13.02
CA THR A 368 10.00 -32.93 -12.46
C THR A 368 10.11 -32.73 -10.95
N LEU A 369 9.90 -33.79 -10.19
CA LEU A 369 10.17 -33.80 -8.74
C LEU A 369 11.66 -33.99 -8.51
N VAL A 370 12.25 -33.12 -7.71
CA VAL A 370 13.63 -33.17 -7.28
C VAL A 370 13.68 -32.99 -5.77
N TYR A 371 14.47 -33.76 -5.10
CA TYR A 371 14.77 -33.56 -3.68
C TYR A 371 16.00 -32.65 -3.56
N GLY A 372 16.09 -31.84 -2.51
CA GLY A 372 17.23 -30.93 -2.38
C GLY A 372 17.52 -30.53 -0.94
N ALA A 373 18.75 -30.11 -0.73
CA ALA A 373 19.17 -29.49 0.51
C ALA A 373 20.18 -28.37 0.27
N ASP A 374 20.14 -27.34 1.11
CA ASP A 374 21.14 -26.28 1.17
C ASP A 374 22.05 -26.54 2.39
N ILE A 375 23.36 -26.63 2.17
CA ILE A 375 24.36 -26.86 3.22
C ILE A 375 25.44 -25.77 3.12
N ALA A 376 25.84 -25.23 4.27
CA ALA A 376 27.00 -24.36 4.34
C ALA A 376 28.30 -25.18 4.39
N ALA A 377 29.37 -24.64 3.83
CA ALA A 377 30.69 -25.27 4.00
C ALA A 377 31.07 -25.32 5.49
N GLY A 378 31.54 -26.48 5.95
CA GLY A 378 31.88 -26.70 7.36
C GLY A 378 30.68 -26.98 8.29
N GLU A 379 29.47 -27.03 7.73
CA GLU A 379 28.25 -27.27 8.52
C GLU A 379 28.22 -28.71 9.05
N THR A 380 28.00 -28.85 10.36
CA THR A 380 27.63 -30.14 10.97
C THR A 380 26.13 -30.18 11.18
N ARG A 381 25.46 -31.17 10.59
CA ARG A 381 24.01 -31.32 10.61
C ARG A 381 23.65 -32.74 11.01
N ALA A 382 22.82 -32.88 12.05
CA ALA A 382 22.15 -34.14 12.37
C ALA A 382 21.19 -34.52 11.22
N PRO A 383 20.74 -35.80 11.13
CA PRO A 383 19.79 -36.22 10.12
C PRO A 383 18.59 -35.30 10.06
N ALA A 384 18.35 -34.70 8.89
CA ALA A 384 17.27 -33.78 8.65
C ALA A 384 16.61 -34.07 7.28
N PRO A 385 15.31 -33.89 7.14
CA PRO A 385 14.61 -34.15 5.88
C PRO A 385 15.10 -33.21 4.76
N ALA A 386 15.17 -33.75 3.54
CA ALA A 386 15.36 -32.95 2.34
C ALA A 386 14.06 -32.19 1.97
N SER A 387 14.17 -31.12 1.20
CA SER A 387 13.00 -30.45 0.63
C SER A 387 12.56 -31.12 -0.67
N ARG A 388 11.25 -31.19 -0.90
CA ARG A 388 10.64 -31.61 -2.18
C ARG A 388 10.43 -30.40 -3.07
N LEU A 389 10.91 -30.45 -4.29
CA LEU A 389 10.90 -29.34 -5.23
C LEU A 389 10.29 -29.79 -6.56
N LEU A 390 9.21 -29.15 -7.00
CA LEU A 390 8.74 -29.29 -8.38
C LEU A 390 9.46 -28.29 -9.27
N ARG A 391 9.96 -28.75 -10.42
CA ARG A 391 10.71 -27.92 -11.36
C ARG A 391 10.17 -28.03 -12.76
N THR A 392 10.17 -26.89 -13.45
CA THR A 392 9.96 -26.78 -14.89
C THR A 392 10.66 -25.53 -15.41
N MET A 393 10.89 -25.45 -16.71
CA MET A 393 11.39 -24.23 -17.37
C MET A 393 10.21 -23.34 -17.76
N ASN A 394 10.31 -22.04 -17.49
CA ASN A 394 9.30 -21.06 -17.85
C ASN A 394 9.35 -20.77 -19.36
N THR A 395 9.04 -21.74 -20.20
CA THR A 395 9.07 -21.64 -21.65
C THR A 395 7.69 -21.88 -22.27
N ARG A 396 7.49 -21.40 -23.49
CA ARG A 396 6.28 -21.69 -24.26
C ARG A 396 6.12 -23.18 -24.56
N ALA A 397 7.23 -23.90 -24.74
CA ALA A 397 7.23 -25.36 -24.96
C ALA A 397 6.66 -26.10 -23.74
N ASN A 398 6.86 -25.55 -22.53
CA ASN A 398 6.30 -26.07 -21.28
C ASN A 398 4.97 -25.39 -20.90
N HIS A 399 4.23 -24.84 -21.84
CA HIS A 399 2.94 -24.16 -21.67
C HIS A 399 2.99 -22.89 -20.80
N LEU A 400 4.19 -22.36 -20.52
CA LEU A 400 4.42 -21.10 -19.80
C LEU A 400 4.90 -20.00 -20.77
N GLY A 401 6.06 -19.40 -20.54
CA GLY A 401 6.67 -18.41 -21.44
C GLY A 401 6.12 -17.01 -21.23
N LEU A 402 5.76 -16.68 -20.00
CA LEU A 402 5.40 -15.36 -19.53
C LEU A 402 6.17 -15.08 -18.23
N PRO A 403 6.70 -13.88 -18.01
CA PRO A 403 7.24 -13.54 -16.70
C PRO A 403 6.19 -13.70 -15.60
N LEU A 404 6.61 -14.33 -14.52
CA LEU A 404 5.76 -14.59 -13.37
C LEU A 404 6.23 -13.68 -12.21
N PRO A 405 5.41 -12.73 -11.76
CA PRO A 405 5.76 -11.88 -10.61
C PRO A 405 5.85 -12.69 -9.33
N SER A 406 6.70 -12.25 -8.40
CA SER A 406 6.77 -12.89 -7.09
C SER A 406 5.44 -12.79 -6.35
N GLY A 407 5.11 -13.82 -5.57
CA GLY A 407 3.85 -13.89 -4.87
C GLY A 407 3.69 -15.15 -4.03
N HIS A 408 2.51 -15.33 -3.48
CA HIS A 408 2.13 -16.49 -2.70
C HIS A 408 1.64 -17.61 -3.62
N ILE A 409 2.06 -18.85 -3.37
CA ILE A 409 1.62 -20.03 -4.11
C ILE A 409 1.07 -21.08 -3.17
N VAL A 410 -0.14 -21.55 -3.46
CA VAL A 410 -0.79 -22.66 -2.79
C VAL A 410 -0.76 -23.86 -3.73
N VAL A 411 -0.26 -25.00 -3.26
CA VAL A 411 -0.08 -26.21 -4.07
C VAL A 411 -1.01 -27.30 -3.58
N PHE A 412 -1.76 -27.87 -4.51
CA PHE A 412 -2.67 -29.00 -4.28
C PHE A 412 -2.20 -30.24 -5.05
N ALA A 413 -2.61 -31.40 -4.58
CA ALA A 413 -2.56 -32.66 -5.34
C ALA A 413 -3.96 -33.13 -5.68
N ALA A 414 -4.19 -33.45 -6.94
CA ALA A 414 -5.41 -34.10 -7.37
C ALA A 414 -5.41 -35.59 -6.95
N ARG A 415 -6.32 -36.00 -6.06
CA ARG A 415 -6.44 -37.38 -5.60
C ARG A 415 -7.91 -37.77 -5.43
N GLY A 416 -8.33 -38.84 -6.09
CA GLY A 416 -9.70 -39.37 -5.94
C GLY A 416 -10.83 -38.41 -6.33
N GLY A 417 -10.53 -37.39 -7.16
CA GLY A 417 -11.49 -36.34 -7.54
C GLY A 417 -11.51 -35.13 -6.58
N GLU A 418 -10.63 -35.11 -5.58
CA GLU A 418 -10.48 -34.01 -4.62
C GLU A 418 -9.09 -33.37 -4.74
N ASP A 419 -9.02 -32.09 -4.40
CA ASP A 419 -7.76 -31.33 -4.31
C ASP A 419 -7.31 -31.28 -2.84
N LEU A 420 -6.22 -31.97 -2.54
CA LEU A 420 -5.60 -32.00 -1.22
C LEU A 420 -4.47 -30.97 -1.14
N LEU A 421 -4.49 -30.12 -0.13
CA LEU A 421 -3.41 -29.16 0.11
C LEU A 421 -2.08 -29.89 0.39
N LEU A 422 -1.06 -29.58 -0.40
CA LEU A 422 0.30 -30.10 -0.21
C LEU A 422 1.19 -29.12 0.55
N ASN A 423 1.19 -27.86 0.12
CA ASN A 423 2.07 -26.84 0.71
C ASN A 423 1.60 -25.42 0.32
N GLU A 424 2.06 -24.47 1.11
CA GLU A 424 2.02 -23.06 0.79
C GLU A 424 3.43 -22.47 0.85
N SER A 425 3.81 -21.66 -0.12
CA SER A 425 5.15 -21.09 -0.20
C SER A 425 5.18 -19.75 -0.97
N GLY A 426 6.36 -19.16 -1.08
CA GLY A 426 6.61 -17.98 -1.90
C GLY A 426 7.20 -18.34 -3.26
N LEU A 427 6.72 -17.70 -4.31
CA LEU A 427 7.34 -17.69 -5.62
C LEU A 427 8.15 -16.40 -5.79
N ARG A 428 9.37 -16.48 -6.30
CA ARG A 428 10.16 -15.29 -6.67
C ARG A 428 9.73 -14.72 -8.01
N ASP A 429 10.16 -13.50 -8.33
CA ASP A 429 10.05 -12.99 -9.70
C ASP A 429 10.82 -13.95 -10.64
N LEU A 430 10.18 -14.33 -11.74
CA LEU A 430 10.69 -15.31 -12.68
C LEU A 430 10.57 -14.78 -14.12
N ALA A 431 11.69 -14.64 -14.80
CA ALA A 431 11.71 -14.28 -16.22
C ALA A 431 11.33 -15.46 -17.12
N VAL A 432 11.07 -15.17 -18.39
CA VAL A 432 10.98 -16.21 -19.42
C VAL A 432 12.34 -16.91 -19.54
N ASP A 433 12.32 -18.20 -19.84
CA ASP A 433 13.48 -19.10 -19.93
C ASP A 433 14.22 -19.36 -18.60
N GLU A 434 13.68 -18.88 -17.46
CA GLU A 434 14.18 -19.28 -16.13
C GLU A 434 13.49 -20.54 -15.60
N GLU A 435 14.17 -21.24 -14.69
CA GLU A 435 13.61 -22.40 -14.00
C GLU A 435 12.61 -21.97 -12.92
N LEU A 436 11.36 -22.39 -13.07
CA LEU A 436 10.34 -22.35 -12.03
C LEU A 436 10.59 -23.49 -11.04
N GLU A 437 10.78 -23.15 -9.77
CA GLU A 437 10.94 -24.08 -8.68
C GLU A 437 9.88 -23.80 -7.61
N ILE A 438 9.08 -24.82 -7.30
CA ILE A 438 8.00 -24.75 -6.32
C ILE A 438 8.33 -25.72 -5.17
N ASN A 439 8.42 -25.20 -3.95
CA ASN A 439 8.65 -26.00 -2.76
C ASN A 439 7.34 -26.70 -2.33
N LEU A 440 7.41 -28.01 -2.11
CA LEU A 440 6.32 -28.85 -1.61
C LEU A 440 6.49 -29.25 -0.12
N GLY A 441 7.43 -28.63 0.59
CA GLY A 441 7.75 -28.98 1.98
C GLY A 441 8.77 -30.11 2.11
N ASP A 442 8.89 -30.64 3.30
CA ASP A 442 9.90 -31.63 3.68
C ASP A 442 9.59 -33.04 3.17
N ALA A 443 10.66 -33.81 2.97
CA ALA A 443 10.63 -35.22 2.55
C ALA A 443 11.21 -36.10 3.65
N PRO A 444 10.41 -36.63 4.57
CA PRO A 444 10.93 -37.49 5.66
C PRO A 444 11.69 -38.70 5.18
N ASP A 445 11.36 -39.25 4.02
CA ASP A 445 11.97 -40.43 3.42
C ASP A 445 13.32 -40.17 2.74
N VAL A 446 13.73 -38.90 2.60
CA VAL A 446 15.05 -38.51 2.11
C VAL A 446 15.75 -37.67 3.17
N GLN A 447 16.75 -38.25 3.83
CA GLN A 447 17.44 -37.62 4.94
C GLN A 447 18.83 -37.16 4.53
N VAL A 448 19.26 -36.05 5.06
CA VAL A 448 20.57 -35.45 4.81
C VAL A 448 21.32 -35.25 6.14
N THR A 449 22.54 -35.75 6.20
CA THR A 449 23.47 -35.54 7.31
C THR A 449 24.73 -34.88 6.78
N ALA A 450 25.30 -33.96 7.51
CA ALA A 450 26.57 -33.33 7.15
C ALA A 450 27.55 -33.29 8.33
N ALA A 451 28.84 -33.45 8.02
CA ALA A 451 29.92 -33.29 8.98
C ALA A 451 31.19 -32.82 8.26
N GLU A 452 32.05 -32.10 8.96
CA GLU A 452 33.41 -31.82 8.52
C GLU A 452 34.40 -32.64 9.37
N VAL A 453 35.28 -33.40 8.71
CA VAL A 453 36.34 -34.16 9.34
C VAL A 453 37.63 -33.89 8.58
N ASP A 454 38.68 -33.45 9.25
CA ASP A 454 40.00 -33.16 8.67
C ASP A 454 39.91 -32.24 7.43
N HIS A 455 39.12 -31.19 7.50
CA HIS A 455 38.84 -30.23 6.40
C HIS A 455 38.18 -30.85 5.16
N VAL A 456 37.64 -32.06 5.28
CA VAL A 456 36.81 -32.70 4.25
C VAL A 456 35.34 -32.62 4.68
N ASN A 457 34.51 -31.95 3.89
CA ASN A 457 33.07 -31.97 4.10
C ASN A 457 32.52 -33.32 3.61
N ARG A 458 31.79 -34.00 4.47
CA ARG A 458 31.10 -35.25 4.18
C ARG A 458 29.60 -35.04 4.32
N VAL A 459 28.86 -35.32 3.26
CA VAL A 459 27.40 -35.27 3.25
C VAL A 459 26.87 -36.65 2.90
N GLU A 460 26.05 -37.21 3.78
CA GLU A 460 25.37 -38.49 3.57
C GLU A 460 23.90 -38.22 3.28
N ILE A 461 23.41 -38.79 2.20
CA ILE A 461 22.02 -38.62 1.73
C ILE A 461 21.42 -40.02 1.64
N SER A 462 20.41 -40.31 2.47
CA SER A 462 19.70 -41.59 2.48
C SER A 462 18.36 -41.44 1.76
N ASN A 463 18.02 -42.42 0.93
CA ASN A 463 16.75 -42.55 0.24
C ASN A 463 16.01 -43.79 0.73
N ALA A 464 14.92 -43.61 1.49
CA ALA A 464 14.07 -44.70 1.95
C ALA A 464 12.92 -45.05 0.99
N HIS A 465 12.83 -44.39 -0.17
CA HIS A 465 11.87 -44.77 -1.20
C HIS A 465 12.26 -46.08 -1.88
N SER A 466 11.24 -46.83 -2.32
CA SER A 466 11.43 -48.06 -3.11
C SER A 466 11.85 -47.79 -4.58
N THR A 467 12.03 -46.54 -4.96
CA THR A 467 12.45 -46.09 -6.29
C THR A 467 13.63 -45.14 -6.18
N GLU A 468 14.39 -45.02 -7.25
CA GLU A 468 15.43 -44.00 -7.35
C GLU A 468 14.81 -42.59 -7.34
N VAL A 469 15.53 -41.63 -6.77
CA VAL A 469 15.13 -40.22 -6.73
C VAL A 469 16.25 -39.30 -7.21
N ARG A 470 15.88 -38.16 -7.80
CA ARG A 470 16.83 -37.10 -8.17
C ARG A 470 17.05 -36.19 -6.98
N PHE A 471 18.32 -35.90 -6.70
CA PHE A 471 18.70 -35.04 -5.59
C PHE A 471 19.64 -33.92 -6.05
N GLU A 472 19.49 -32.73 -5.49
CA GLU A 472 20.37 -31.59 -5.70
C GLU A 472 20.84 -31.01 -4.37
N LEU A 473 22.14 -31.12 -4.10
CA LEU A 473 22.78 -30.42 -2.99
C LEU A 473 23.27 -29.06 -3.45
N ARG A 474 22.90 -28.01 -2.76
CA ARG A 474 23.34 -26.63 -2.99
C ARG A 474 24.29 -26.20 -1.89
N LEU A 475 25.46 -25.70 -2.28
CA LEU A 475 26.43 -25.25 -1.29
C LEU A 475 26.32 -23.74 -1.07
N ARG A 476 26.34 -23.35 0.19
CA ARG A 476 26.58 -21.97 0.60
C ARG A 476 28.05 -21.86 1.00
N LEU A 477 28.84 -21.18 0.17
CA LEU A 477 30.23 -20.90 0.45
C LEU A 477 30.38 -19.51 1.06
N PRO A 478 31.43 -19.26 1.87
CA PRO A 478 31.83 -17.91 2.23
C PRO A 478 32.13 -17.07 0.98
N GLU A 479 32.12 -15.77 1.10
CA GLU A 479 32.48 -14.86 0.01
C GLU A 479 33.84 -15.23 -0.59
N GLY A 480 33.87 -15.38 -1.91
CA GLY A 480 35.07 -15.81 -2.62
C GLY A 480 35.49 -17.27 -2.45
N GLY A 481 34.74 -18.07 -1.69
CA GLY A 481 35.01 -19.50 -1.51
C GLY A 481 34.77 -20.32 -2.78
N ARG A 482 35.52 -21.40 -2.96
CA ARG A 482 35.36 -22.35 -4.07
C ARG A 482 35.51 -23.79 -3.62
N VAL A 483 34.89 -24.70 -4.36
CA VAL A 483 35.14 -26.15 -4.22
C VAL A 483 36.44 -26.47 -4.97
N VAL A 484 37.40 -27.12 -4.30
CA VAL A 484 38.72 -27.46 -4.89
C VAL A 484 38.85 -28.94 -5.20
N HIS A 485 38.22 -29.80 -4.40
CA HIS A 485 38.18 -31.24 -4.60
C HIS A 485 36.78 -31.75 -4.31
N ALA A 486 36.31 -32.68 -5.12
CA ALA A 486 35.04 -33.38 -4.92
C ALA A 486 35.08 -34.74 -5.57
N ASP A 487 34.39 -35.71 -4.98
CA ASP A 487 34.23 -37.08 -5.54
C ASP A 487 33.10 -37.16 -6.57
N HIS A 488 32.32 -36.12 -6.72
CA HIS A 488 31.24 -35.99 -7.70
C HIS A 488 31.39 -34.69 -8.52
N THR A 489 30.73 -34.64 -9.69
CA THR A 489 30.77 -33.46 -10.57
C THR A 489 30.11 -32.26 -9.94
N VAL A 490 30.86 -31.16 -9.86
CA VAL A 490 30.35 -29.86 -9.40
C VAL A 490 29.75 -29.10 -10.57
N GLY A 491 28.48 -28.74 -10.47
CA GLY A 491 27.82 -27.81 -11.37
C GLY A 491 27.67 -26.42 -10.73
N THR A 492 27.05 -25.49 -11.44
CA THR A 492 26.71 -24.16 -10.93
C THR A 492 25.23 -23.86 -11.19
N LYS A 493 24.54 -23.28 -10.20
CA LYS A 493 23.17 -22.78 -10.33
C LYS A 493 23.05 -21.46 -9.57
N ASN A 494 22.62 -20.40 -10.26
CA ASN A 494 22.49 -19.06 -9.69
C ASN A 494 23.75 -18.59 -8.94
N GLY A 495 24.93 -18.85 -9.52
CA GLY A 495 26.22 -18.48 -8.94
C GLY A 495 26.70 -19.37 -7.77
N ARG A 496 25.94 -20.41 -7.39
CA ARG A 496 26.31 -21.33 -6.29
C ARG A 496 26.73 -22.68 -6.84
N PRO A 497 27.75 -23.33 -6.24
CA PRO A 497 28.09 -24.70 -6.56
C PRO A 497 26.96 -25.66 -6.16
N ILE A 498 26.68 -26.62 -7.02
CA ILE A 498 25.68 -27.67 -6.80
C ILE A 498 26.22 -29.04 -7.17
N PHE A 499 25.69 -30.06 -6.49
CA PHE A 499 25.87 -31.46 -6.90
C PHE A 499 24.51 -32.03 -7.30
N ARG A 500 24.44 -32.66 -8.45
CA ARG A 500 23.25 -33.41 -8.91
C ARG A 500 23.54 -34.90 -8.79
N LEU A 501 22.71 -35.58 -8.01
CA LEU A 501 22.86 -36.99 -7.69
C LEU A 501 21.60 -37.75 -8.08
N THR A 502 21.74 -38.98 -8.44
CA THR A 502 20.67 -39.97 -8.47
C THR A 502 20.87 -40.88 -7.25
N LEU A 503 19.87 -40.90 -6.37
CA LEU A 503 19.92 -41.74 -5.16
C LEU A 503 19.17 -43.03 -5.46
N PRO A 504 19.84 -44.19 -5.43
CA PRO A 504 19.19 -45.49 -5.64
C PRO A 504 18.12 -45.75 -4.58
N ALA A 505 17.23 -46.69 -4.85
CA ALA A 505 16.18 -47.08 -3.93
C ALA A 505 16.78 -47.74 -2.66
N ASN A 506 16.32 -47.30 -1.49
CA ASN A 506 16.74 -47.84 -0.18
C ASN A 506 18.26 -47.80 0.07
N GLU A 507 18.96 -46.81 -0.46
CA GLU A 507 20.40 -46.66 -0.33
C GLU A 507 20.80 -45.30 0.27
N THR A 508 22.05 -45.24 0.74
CA THR A 508 22.72 -44.01 1.18
C THR A 508 23.89 -43.70 0.26
N VAL A 509 23.92 -42.48 -0.25
CA VAL A 509 25.01 -41.93 -1.06
C VAL A 509 25.84 -40.99 -0.19
N THR A 510 27.16 -41.14 -0.23
CA THR A 510 28.10 -40.24 0.47
C THR A 510 28.81 -39.37 -0.55
N LEU A 511 28.71 -38.06 -0.35
CA LEU A 511 29.41 -37.02 -1.11
C LEU A 511 30.54 -36.45 -0.24
N ARG A 512 31.74 -36.33 -0.81
CA ARG A 512 32.90 -35.69 -0.15
C ARG A 512 33.41 -34.54 -0.99
N TYR A 513 33.69 -33.40 -0.35
CA TYR A 513 34.26 -32.24 -1.03
C TYR A 513 35.12 -31.40 -0.07
N GLN A 514 36.04 -30.65 -0.64
CA GLN A 514 36.86 -29.70 0.08
C GLN A 514 36.61 -28.30 -0.48
N THR A 515 36.63 -27.30 0.40
CA THR A 515 36.49 -25.92 0.05
C THR A 515 37.73 -25.13 0.43
N GLN A 516 38.02 -24.09 -0.33
CA GLN A 516 39.13 -23.17 -0.04
C GLN A 516 38.56 -21.73 -0.06
N PRO A 517 38.82 -20.94 1.00
CA PRO A 517 38.56 -19.50 0.92
C PRO A 517 39.49 -18.89 -0.15
N ILE A 518 39.10 -17.83 -0.83
CA ILE A 518 40.03 -17.04 -1.63
C ILE A 518 40.94 -16.32 -0.63
N THR A 519 42.21 -16.73 -0.55
CA THR A 519 43.26 -15.90 0.04
C THR A 519 43.48 -14.73 -0.92
N GLY A 520 43.00 -13.52 -0.53
CA GLY A 520 43.29 -12.28 -1.23
C GLY A 520 44.77 -11.91 -1.10
#